data_e4f58426adae1eeb05246b658f21455f
#
_entry.id   e4f58426adae1eeb05246b658f21455f
#
_cell.length_a   1.000
_cell.length_b   1.000
_cell.length_c   1.000
_cell.angle_alpha   90.00
_cell.angle_beta   90.00
_cell.angle_gamma   90.00
#
_symmetry.space_group_name_H-M   'P 1'
#
loop_
_entity.id
_entity.type
_entity.pdbx_description
1 polymer ?
#
loop_
_entity_poly.entity_id
_entity_poly.type
_entity_poly.pdbx_seq_one_letter_code
_entity_poly.pdbx_strand_id
1 'polypeptide(L)'
;MKIEIGESLTSSYLNHVMGCRVIQTNWKLSGNWVVTDHEKSRAKLFYQKIIKSGYFDEIFKGSSFEQLLKQAEIDVLGINTTELTVYGVDVAFHGAGLNYGSKEETAERILKKIFRTLFVMQTYFHPLNFLIIVFNDIFWDKYFNFFICDFFSRI
;
A
#
# COMPACT_ATOMS: atom_id res chain seq x y z
N MET A 1 -10.26 -19.22 -2.41
CA MET A 1 -9.41 -19.99 -3.36
C MET A 1 -8.71 -19.14 -4.42
N LYS A 2 -9.34 -18.14 -5.08
CA LYS A 2 -8.66 -17.31 -6.10
C LYS A 2 -7.68 -16.29 -5.52
N ILE A 3 -7.94 -15.73 -4.35
CA ILE A 3 -7.06 -14.77 -3.66
C ILE A 3 -5.75 -15.44 -3.27
N GLU A 4 -5.81 -16.64 -2.70
CA GLU A 4 -4.63 -17.42 -2.30
C GLU A 4 -3.69 -17.73 -3.47
N ILE A 5 -4.22 -17.92 -4.69
CA ILE A 5 -3.41 -18.14 -5.90
C ILE A 5 -2.65 -16.85 -6.26
N GLY A 6 -3.31 -15.69 -6.22
CA GLY A 6 -2.68 -14.40 -6.49
C GLY A 6 -1.56 -14.08 -5.51
N GLU A 7 -1.79 -14.27 -4.22
CA GLU A 7 -0.78 -14.08 -3.17
C GLU A 7 0.39 -15.05 -3.33
N SER A 8 0.12 -16.32 -3.65
CA SER A 8 1.16 -17.33 -3.88
C SER A 8 2.02 -17.02 -5.10
N LEU A 9 1.40 -16.57 -6.20
CA LEU A 9 2.10 -16.14 -7.40
C LEU A 9 2.96 -14.92 -7.15
N THR A 10 2.41 -13.93 -6.44
CA THR A 10 3.12 -12.73 -6.04
C THR A 10 4.30 -13.05 -5.13
N SER A 11 4.11 -13.91 -4.13
CA SER A 11 5.18 -14.37 -3.25
C SER A 11 6.30 -15.06 -4.03
N SER A 12 5.94 -15.94 -4.98
CA SER A 12 6.90 -16.59 -5.86
C SER A 12 7.67 -15.58 -6.73
N TYR A 13 6.99 -14.61 -7.31
CA TYR A 13 7.60 -13.54 -8.09
C TYR A 13 8.58 -12.71 -7.25
N LEU A 14 8.16 -12.26 -6.07
CA LEU A 14 9.02 -11.49 -5.17
C LEU A 14 10.28 -12.28 -4.77
N ASN A 15 10.14 -13.58 -4.52
CA ASN A 15 11.26 -14.44 -4.17
C ASN A 15 12.23 -14.67 -5.35
N HIS A 16 11.71 -15.15 -6.47
CA HIS A 16 12.54 -15.66 -7.56
C HIS A 16 12.97 -14.60 -8.56
N VAL A 17 12.20 -13.53 -8.73
CA VAL A 17 12.47 -12.47 -9.72
C VAL A 17 13.01 -11.22 -9.04
N MET A 18 12.36 -10.79 -7.94
CA MET A 18 12.75 -9.56 -7.22
C MET A 18 13.81 -9.80 -6.13
N GLY A 19 14.24 -11.04 -5.93
CA GLY A 19 15.30 -11.38 -4.99
C GLY A 19 14.98 -11.11 -3.52
N CYS A 20 13.69 -11.07 -3.15
CA CYS A 20 13.28 -10.90 -1.77
C CYS A 20 13.61 -12.14 -0.95
N ARG A 21 14.34 -11.96 0.15
CA ARG A 21 14.71 -13.05 1.08
C ARG A 21 13.70 -13.23 2.22
N VAL A 22 12.95 -12.19 2.53
CA VAL A 22 11.88 -12.23 3.54
C VAL A 22 10.58 -11.95 2.81
N ILE A 23 9.61 -12.85 2.96
CA ILE A 23 8.28 -12.70 2.37
C ILE A 23 7.26 -13.06 3.45
N GLN A 24 6.26 -12.23 3.58
CA GLN A 24 5.14 -12.44 4.49
C GLN A 24 3.83 -12.09 3.79
N THR A 25 2.87 -12.98 3.86
CA THR A 25 1.49 -12.73 3.41
C THR A 25 0.65 -12.16 4.54
N ASN A 26 -0.38 -11.42 4.19
CA ASN A 26 -1.34 -10.82 5.13
C ASN A 26 -0.65 -10.02 6.26
N TRP A 27 0.35 -9.23 5.89
CA TRP A 27 1.10 -8.45 6.85
C TRP A 27 0.25 -7.31 7.42
N LYS A 28 0.25 -7.21 8.75
CA LYS A 28 -0.41 -6.14 9.51
C LYS A 28 0.54 -5.57 10.54
N LEU A 29 0.34 -4.29 10.84
CA LEU A 29 1.05 -3.65 11.93
C LEU A 29 0.73 -4.36 13.25
N SER A 30 1.76 -4.74 13.99
CA SER A 30 1.57 -5.31 15.33
C SER A 30 0.91 -4.29 16.26
N GLY A 31 -0.15 -4.70 16.95
CA GLY A 31 -0.80 -3.86 17.95
C GLY A 31 0.10 -3.50 19.14
N ASN A 32 1.16 -4.27 19.35
CA ASN A 32 2.13 -4.06 20.44
C ASN A 32 3.33 -3.20 19.99
N TRP A 33 3.41 -2.84 18.71
CA TRP A 33 4.51 -2.04 18.24
C TRP A 33 4.29 -0.56 18.59
N VAL A 34 5.20 -0.03 19.36
CA VAL A 34 5.20 1.39 19.74
C VAL A 34 5.98 2.16 18.69
N VAL A 35 5.25 2.82 17.80
CA VAL A 35 5.84 3.75 16.84
C VAL A 35 6.30 4.98 17.59
N THR A 36 7.57 5.34 17.46
CA THR A 36 8.10 6.55 18.06
C THR A 36 7.48 7.81 17.41
N ASP A 37 7.44 8.91 18.12
CA ASP A 37 6.90 10.17 17.58
C ASP A 37 7.70 10.67 16.38
N HIS A 38 8.98 10.38 16.31
CA HIS A 38 9.83 10.70 15.17
C HIS A 38 9.42 9.91 13.91
N GLU A 39 9.15 8.62 14.05
CA GLU A 39 8.69 7.76 12.94
C GLU A 39 7.31 8.21 12.43
N LYS A 40 6.40 8.54 13.36
CA LYS A 40 5.06 9.04 13.00
C LYS A 40 5.10 10.41 12.34
N SER A 41 5.97 11.30 12.77
CA SER A 41 5.93 12.72 12.37
C SER A 41 6.05 12.91 10.88
N ARG A 42 6.91 12.14 10.21
CA ARG A 42 7.11 12.23 8.76
C ARG A 42 5.89 11.79 7.97
N ALA A 43 5.35 10.62 8.27
CA ALA A 43 4.15 10.10 7.61
C ALA A 43 2.92 10.95 7.94
N LYS A 44 2.84 11.51 9.14
CA LYS A 44 1.79 12.44 9.56
C LYS A 44 1.86 13.77 8.80
N LEU A 45 3.05 14.31 8.58
CA LEU A 45 3.24 15.50 7.74
C LEU A 45 2.76 15.24 6.31
N PHE A 46 3.08 14.08 5.76
CA PHE A 46 2.62 13.69 4.43
C PHE A 46 1.08 13.54 4.39
N TYR A 47 0.47 12.88 5.37
CA TYR A 47 -0.98 12.81 5.51
C TYR A 47 -1.63 14.20 5.56
N GLN A 48 -1.06 15.14 6.34
CA GLN A 48 -1.57 16.51 6.44
C GLN A 48 -1.47 17.27 5.11
N LYS A 49 -0.40 17.05 4.32
CA LYS A 49 -0.27 17.64 2.98
C LYS A 49 -1.35 17.12 2.04
N ILE A 50 -1.64 15.81 2.08
CA ILE A 50 -2.68 15.20 1.24
C ILE A 50 -4.05 15.79 1.59
N ILE A 51 -4.40 15.90 2.88
CA ILE A 51 -5.66 16.50 3.31
C ILE A 51 -5.74 17.97 2.88
N LYS A 52 -4.68 18.75 3.09
CA LYS A 52 -4.65 20.16 2.70
C LYS A 52 -4.78 20.40 1.21
N SER A 53 -4.47 19.41 0.37
CA SER A 53 -4.65 19.53 -1.09
C SER A 53 -6.11 19.58 -1.52
N GLY A 54 -7.05 19.14 -0.67
CA GLY A 54 -8.49 19.10 -0.94
C GLY A 54 -8.93 18.03 -1.94
N TYR A 55 -7.99 17.39 -2.64
CA TYR A 55 -8.33 16.40 -3.67
C TYR A 55 -8.77 15.04 -3.11
N PHE A 56 -8.43 14.75 -1.85
CA PHE A 56 -8.61 13.42 -1.24
C PHE A 56 -9.42 13.45 0.06
N ASP A 57 -10.04 14.57 0.39
CA ASP A 57 -10.82 14.72 1.65
C ASP A 57 -11.93 13.68 1.77
N GLU A 58 -12.65 13.42 0.66
CA GLU A 58 -13.71 12.42 0.59
C GLU A 58 -13.20 11.00 0.87
N ILE A 59 -11.98 10.68 0.44
CA ILE A 59 -11.40 9.34 0.58
C ILE A 59 -11.19 8.99 2.06
N PHE A 60 -10.76 9.94 2.87
CA PHE A 60 -10.47 9.69 4.27
C PHE A 60 -11.69 9.80 5.18
N LYS A 61 -12.73 10.57 4.80
CA LYS A 61 -14.03 10.69 5.50
C LYS A 61 -13.90 10.72 7.03
N GLY A 62 -13.07 11.59 7.58
CA GLY A 62 -12.87 11.73 9.01
C GLY A 62 -12.03 10.63 9.68
N SER A 63 -11.40 9.73 8.93
CA SER A 63 -10.47 8.76 9.50
C SER A 63 -9.20 9.46 10.00
N SER A 64 -8.82 9.25 11.26
CA SER A 64 -7.54 9.77 11.76
C SER A 64 -6.35 9.02 11.16
N PHE A 65 -5.17 9.65 11.20
CA PHE A 65 -3.92 9.02 10.75
C PHE A 65 -3.66 7.70 11.48
N GLU A 66 -3.89 7.66 12.78
CA GLU A 66 -3.71 6.47 13.62
C GLU A 66 -4.68 5.34 13.26
N GLN A 67 -5.92 5.69 12.90
CA GLN A 67 -6.89 4.71 12.41
C GLN A 67 -6.47 4.13 11.05
N LEU A 68 -5.94 4.97 10.16
CA LEU A 68 -5.45 4.52 8.85
C LEU A 68 -4.27 3.55 9.00
N LEU A 69 -3.32 3.83 9.91
CA LEU A 69 -2.22 2.93 10.22
C LEU A 69 -2.71 1.58 10.75
N LYS A 70 -3.60 1.59 11.74
CA LYS A 70 -4.15 0.35 12.34
C LYS A 70 -4.94 -0.51 11.37
N GLN A 71 -5.54 0.10 10.35
CA GLN A 71 -6.33 -0.59 9.33
C GLN A 71 -5.50 -1.02 8.12
N ALA A 72 -4.20 -0.70 8.10
CA ALA A 72 -3.35 -1.09 6.99
C ALA A 72 -3.09 -2.59 7.02
N GLU A 73 -3.27 -3.20 5.86
CA GLU A 73 -3.00 -4.60 5.59
C GLU A 73 -2.33 -4.68 4.22
N ILE A 74 -1.25 -5.43 4.14
CA ILE A 74 -0.49 -5.66 2.92
C ILE A 74 -0.63 -7.14 2.59
N ASP A 75 -1.20 -7.47 1.44
CA ASP A 75 -1.47 -8.86 1.07
C ASP A 75 -0.19 -9.67 0.93
N VAL A 76 0.85 -9.09 0.31
CA VAL A 76 2.18 -9.71 0.25
C VAL A 76 3.26 -8.65 0.50
N LEU A 77 4.05 -8.84 1.54
CA LEU A 77 5.21 -8.03 1.86
C LEU A 77 6.48 -8.80 1.48
N GLY A 78 7.38 -8.17 0.72
CA GLY A 78 8.70 -8.71 0.38
C GLY A 78 9.82 -7.77 0.77
N ILE A 79 10.95 -8.31 1.26
CA ILE A 79 12.14 -7.52 1.58
C ILE A 79 13.33 -8.05 0.79
N ASN A 80 13.86 -7.22 -0.11
CA ASN A 80 15.14 -7.44 -0.74
C ASN A 80 16.24 -6.81 0.13
N THR A 81 16.97 -7.65 0.82
CA THR A 81 18.01 -7.21 1.76
C THR A 81 19.29 -6.76 1.06
N THR A 82 19.48 -7.08 -0.21
CA THR A 82 20.63 -6.63 -1.01
C THR A 82 20.42 -5.22 -1.54
N GLU A 83 19.22 -4.95 -2.04
CA GLU A 83 18.85 -3.63 -2.57
C GLU A 83 18.29 -2.69 -1.49
N LEU A 84 18.12 -3.19 -0.26
CA LEU A 84 17.48 -2.48 0.84
C LEU A 84 16.10 -1.92 0.46
N THR A 85 15.33 -2.73 -0.26
CA THR A 85 14.02 -2.34 -0.80
C THR A 85 12.92 -3.24 -0.23
N VAL A 86 11.83 -2.61 0.17
CA VAL A 86 10.62 -3.28 0.64
C VAL A 86 9.52 -3.17 -0.40
N TYR A 87 8.92 -4.28 -0.74
CA TYR A 87 7.82 -4.37 -1.68
C TYR A 87 6.53 -4.63 -0.90
N GLY A 88 5.57 -3.73 -1.01
CA GLY A 88 4.20 -3.92 -0.50
C GLY A 88 3.27 -4.17 -1.67
N VAL A 89 2.68 -5.35 -1.75
CA VAL A 89 1.83 -5.75 -2.86
C VAL A 89 0.42 -6.02 -2.37
N ASP A 90 -0.53 -5.32 -2.95
CA ASP A 90 -1.96 -5.55 -2.76
C ASP A 90 -2.50 -6.33 -3.97
N VAL A 91 -3.14 -7.46 -3.69
CA VAL A 91 -3.62 -8.42 -4.69
C VAL A 91 -5.15 -8.44 -4.68
N ALA A 92 -5.76 -7.89 -5.71
CA ALA A 92 -7.21 -7.81 -5.83
C ALA A 92 -7.72 -8.59 -7.05
N PHE A 93 -7.58 -9.92 -7.00
CA PHE A 93 -8.16 -10.81 -8.01
C PHE A 93 -9.58 -11.22 -7.62
N HIS A 94 -10.56 -10.51 -8.13
CA HIS A 94 -11.97 -10.88 -8.00
C HIS A 94 -12.50 -11.36 -9.35
N GLY A 95 -12.90 -12.62 -9.45
CA GLY A 95 -13.41 -13.19 -10.70
C GLY A 95 -14.70 -12.58 -11.25
N ALA A 96 -15.28 -11.61 -10.54
CA ALA A 96 -16.40 -10.78 -10.96
C ALA A 96 -16.01 -9.29 -11.05
N GLY A 97 -14.71 -8.97 -10.98
CA GLY A 97 -14.21 -7.61 -10.80
C GLY A 97 -14.39 -7.09 -9.36
N LEU A 98 -13.71 -6.00 -9.03
CA LEU A 98 -13.93 -5.27 -7.78
C LEU A 98 -15.25 -4.50 -7.91
N ASN A 99 -16.32 -5.06 -7.37
CA ASN A 99 -17.64 -4.43 -7.40
C ASN A 99 -18.01 -3.94 -5.99
N TYR A 100 -17.50 -2.78 -5.61
CA TYR A 100 -17.83 -2.10 -4.35
C TYR A 100 -18.94 -1.06 -4.50
N GLY A 101 -19.84 -1.22 -5.46
CA GLY A 101 -20.85 -0.24 -5.80
C GLY A 101 -20.54 0.45 -7.14
N SER A 102 -20.49 1.78 -7.17
CA SER A 102 -20.13 2.51 -8.39
C SER A 102 -18.61 2.41 -8.68
N LYS A 103 -18.21 2.80 -9.89
CA LYS A 103 -16.79 2.89 -10.27
C LYS A 103 -16.04 3.88 -9.38
N GLU A 104 -16.70 4.96 -9.02
CA GLU A 104 -16.16 6.02 -8.16
C GLU A 104 -15.91 5.48 -6.76
N GLU A 105 -16.88 4.79 -6.16
CA GLU A 105 -16.73 4.16 -4.84
C GLU A 105 -15.62 3.11 -4.82
N THR A 106 -15.50 2.36 -5.90
CA THR A 106 -14.43 1.37 -6.06
C THR A 106 -13.06 2.06 -6.12
N ALA A 107 -12.94 3.12 -6.90
CA ALA A 107 -11.68 3.90 -6.99
C ALA A 107 -11.30 4.52 -5.64
N GLU A 108 -12.25 5.11 -4.92
CA GLU A 108 -12.01 5.67 -3.57
C GLU A 108 -11.48 4.61 -2.59
N ARG A 109 -12.07 3.42 -2.58
CA ARG A 109 -11.65 2.32 -1.69
C ARG A 109 -10.24 1.84 -2.02
N ILE A 110 -9.92 1.70 -3.32
CA ILE A 110 -8.57 1.34 -3.77
C ILE A 110 -7.57 2.42 -3.35
N LEU A 111 -7.86 3.69 -3.62
CA LEU A 111 -7.00 4.80 -3.21
C LEU A 111 -6.80 4.84 -1.69
N LYS A 112 -7.86 4.63 -0.92
CA LYS A 112 -7.76 4.55 0.54
C LYS A 112 -6.85 3.40 1.00
N LYS A 113 -6.91 2.24 0.34
CA LYS A 113 -6.01 1.11 0.61
C LYS A 113 -4.57 1.48 0.29
N ILE A 114 -4.31 2.06 -0.88
CA ILE A 114 -2.98 2.53 -1.29
C ILE A 114 -2.39 3.51 -0.27
N PHE A 115 -3.16 4.51 0.15
CA PHE A 115 -2.68 5.48 1.15
C PHE A 115 -2.38 4.85 2.51
N ARG A 116 -3.19 3.88 2.97
CA ARG A 116 -2.90 3.15 4.21
C ARG A 116 -1.58 2.39 4.11
N THR A 117 -1.39 1.65 3.02
CA THR A 117 -0.14 0.93 2.74
C THR A 117 1.03 1.90 2.72
N LEU A 118 0.88 3.02 2.04
CA LEU A 118 1.91 4.05 1.96
C LEU A 118 2.30 4.62 3.33
N PHE A 119 1.33 4.99 4.15
CA PHE A 119 1.59 5.52 5.48
C PHE A 119 2.31 4.51 6.37
N VAL A 120 1.91 3.24 6.30
CA VAL A 120 2.59 2.16 7.03
C VAL A 120 4.00 1.95 6.51
N MET A 121 4.20 1.87 5.20
CA MET A 121 5.52 1.69 4.61
C MET A 121 6.46 2.83 5.02
N GLN A 122 6.00 4.06 4.94
CA GLN A 122 6.79 5.23 5.32
C GLN A 122 7.08 5.31 6.82
N THR A 123 6.16 4.82 7.66
CA THR A 123 6.34 4.88 9.12
C THR A 123 7.23 3.74 9.61
N TYR A 124 7.01 2.53 9.11
CA TYR A 124 7.59 1.29 9.65
C TYR A 124 8.91 0.91 8.99
N PHE A 125 9.03 1.11 7.68
CA PHE A 125 10.18 0.62 6.92
C PHE A 125 11.22 1.70 6.60
N HIS A 126 10.95 2.94 6.94
CA HIS A 126 11.98 3.97 6.81
C HIS A 126 13.23 3.62 7.67
N PRO A 127 14.46 3.76 7.18
CA PRO A 127 14.89 4.47 5.95
C PRO A 127 15.04 3.60 4.70
N LEU A 128 14.47 2.40 4.67
CA LEU A 128 14.55 1.55 3.48
C LEU A 128 13.76 2.17 2.32
N ASN A 129 14.19 1.89 1.11
CA ASN A 129 13.39 2.17 -0.07
C ASN A 129 12.13 1.30 -0.05
N PHE A 130 11.04 1.78 -0.60
CA PHE A 130 9.85 0.95 -0.72
C PHE A 130 9.12 1.20 -2.04
N LEU A 131 8.48 0.14 -2.53
CA LEU A 131 7.64 0.15 -3.71
C LEU A 131 6.29 -0.45 -3.36
N ILE A 132 5.21 0.23 -3.75
CA ILE A 132 3.85 -0.26 -3.60
C ILE A 132 3.34 -0.68 -4.96
N ILE A 133 2.84 -1.91 -5.05
CA ILE A 133 2.29 -2.49 -6.26
C ILE A 133 0.85 -2.89 -5.96
N VAL A 134 -0.07 -2.50 -6.84
CA VAL A 134 -1.48 -2.92 -6.75
C VAL A 134 -1.82 -3.70 -8.01
N PHE A 135 -2.09 -4.99 -7.85
CA PHE A 135 -2.62 -5.83 -8.92
C PHE A 135 -4.14 -5.78 -8.88
N ASN A 136 -4.74 -5.25 -9.94
CA ASN A 136 -6.18 -5.14 -10.07
C ASN A 136 -6.61 -5.45 -11.50
N ASP A 137 -7.64 -6.29 -11.66
CA ASP A 137 -8.22 -6.67 -12.96
C ASP A 137 -8.82 -5.50 -13.75
N ILE A 138 -9.16 -4.40 -13.08
CA ILE A 138 -9.85 -3.25 -13.68
C ILE A 138 -8.88 -2.22 -14.27
N PHE A 139 -7.62 -2.19 -13.84
CA PHE A 139 -6.68 -1.11 -14.15
C PHE A 139 -5.66 -1.42 -15.27
N TRP A 140 -5.80 -2.53 -16.00
CA TRP A 140 -4.93 -2.83 -17.14
C TRP A 140 -5.07 -1.84 -18.31
N ASP A 141 -6.14 -1.08 -18.37
CA ASP A 141 -6.38 -0.08 -19.39
C ASP A 141 -6.03 1.36 -18.95
N LYS A 142 -4.78 1.77 -19.10
CA LYS A 142 -4.32 3.16 -19.29
C LYS A 142 -3.76 3.99 -18.15
N TYR A 143 -3.97 3.75 -16.83
CA TYR A 143 -3.66 4.82 -15.87
C TYR A 143 -2.66 4.53 -14.74
N PHE A 144 -2.19 3.31 -14.53
CA PHE A 144 -1.53 2.97 -13.25
C PHE A 144 0.01 2.89 -13.24
N ASN A 145 0.68 2.84 -14.36
CA ASN A 145 2.15 2.87 -14.39
C ASN A 145 2.78 4.24 -14.05
N PHE A 146 1.95 5.26 -13.85
CA PHE A 146 2.42 6.65 -13.71
C PHE A 146 2.37 7.23 -12.29
N PHE A 147 1.66 6.60 -11.34
CA PHE A 147 1.25 7.33 -10.13
C PHE A 147 2.19 7.21 -8.93
N ILE A 148 3.05 6.20 -8.82
CA ILE A 148 3.77 5.95 -7.56
C ILE A 148 5.21 6.44 -7.57
N CYS A 149 5.94 6.36 -8.66
CA CYS A 149 7.32 6.83 -8.70
C CYS A 149 7.48 8.35 -8.87
N ASP A 150 6.62 9.02 -9.64
CA ASP A 150 6.76 10.45 -9.95
C ASP A 150 6.15 11.38 -8.90
N PHE A 151 5.19 10.92 -8.13
CA PHE A 151 4.56 11.74 -7.09
C PHE A 151 5.52 12.01 -5.90
N PHE A 152 6.44 11.09 -5.62
CA PHE A 152 7.40 11.22 -4.52
C PHE A 152 8.65 12.01 -4.86
N SER A 153 8.99 12.16 -6.12
CA SER A 153 10.14 12.97 -6.53
C SER A 153 9.85 14.48 -6.55
N ARG A 154 8.59 14.89 -6.40
CA ARG A 154 8.15 16.30 -6.48
C ARG A 154 7.62 16.88 -5.17
N ILE A 155 7.65 16.13 -4.07
CA ILE A 155 7.27 16.58 -2.71
C ILE A 155 8.47 16.54 -1.76
#